data_c9737cc00ac427581a0a3b3d737d5ad2
#
_entry.id   c9737cc00ac427581a0a3b3d737d5ad2
#
_cell.length_a   1.000
_cell.length_b   1.000
_cell.length_c   1.000
_cell.angle_alpha   90.00
_cell.angle_beta   90.00
_cell.angle_gamma   90.00
#
_symmetry.space_group_name_H-M   'P 1'
#
loop_
_entity.id
_entity.type
_entity.pdbx_description
1 polymer ?
#
loop_
_entity_poly.entity_id
_entity_poly.type
_entity_poly.pdbx_seq_one_letter_code
_entity_poly.pdbx_strand_id
1 'polypeptide(L)'
;KMKVYSMNMGDEILEIAIGDYQVVNESDWTNYIKGVLWAFEKKEMVLPFGMDLLLFGDLPSGAGLSCSASLEVLIGFIVRDLYGFDVTNVDLALMGQQAEHEFCGVNCGIMDQFAVAMGKKDHAILLNTKTLGYEYIPITLSGVKLIIANSNKKHKLGESKYNERREECETALEEISQAIGIHALCDLDEKTWNLYQATVKDDDRKRRVKHAVTENARTKQAAAALKNGELKIFGELMKASHQSLSEDYEVTGDEMDALTEAAWQQDGVLG
;
A
#
# COMPACT_ATOMS: atom_id res chain seq x y z
N LYS A 1 -10.55 28.72 -6.62
CA LYS A 1 -11.03 27.98 -5.47
C LYS A 1 -11.72 26.71 -5.93
N MET A 2 -11.64 25.70 -5.10
CA MET A 2 -12.37 24.44 -5.22
C MET A 2 -13.25 24.30 -3.99
N LYS A 3 -14.50 23.82 -4.14
CA LYS A 3 -15.36 23.42 -3.04
C LYS A 3 -15.50 21.90 -3.03
N VAL A 4 -15.39 21.33 -1.86
CA VAL A 4 -15.46 19.88 -1.69
C VAL A 4 -16.50 19.55 -0.60
N TYR A 5 -17.39 18.66 -0.96
CA TYR A 5 -18.34 18.05 -0.02
C TYR A 5 -18.20 16.53 -0.11
N SER A 6 -18.09 15.87 1.05
CA SER A 6 -18.09 14.40 1.12
C SER A 6 -19.28 13.90 1.91
N MET A 7 -20.06 13.04 1.29
CA MET A 7 -21.19 12.38 1.96
C MET A 7 -20.77 11.44 3.10
N ASN A 8 -19.47 11.12 3.17
CA ASN A 8 -18.92 10.20 4.18
C ASN A 8 -18.27 10.92 5.38
N MET A 9 -17.89 12.20 5.22
CA MET A 9 -17.00 12.89 6.17
C MET A 9 -17.69 14.04 6.95
N GLY A 10 -18.98 14.19 6.83
CA GLY A 10 -19.79 15.20 7.53
C GLY A 10 -20.55 16.15 6.59
N ASP A 11 -21.26 17.13 7.16
CA ASP A 11 -22.20 17.99 6.43
C ASP A 11 -21.59 19.34 6.00
N GLU A 12 -20.27 19.49 6.08
CA GLU A 12 -19.61 20.76 5.78
C GLU A 12 -19.05 20.80 4.34
N ILE A 13 -19.25 21.92 3.66
CA ILE A 13 -18.56 22.23 2.40
C ILE A 13 -17.22 22.87 2.75
N LEU A 14 -16.14 22.20 2.37
CA LEU A 14 -14.79 22.68 2.59
C LEU A 14 -14.29 23.44 1.35
N GLU A 15 -13.54 24.52 1.55
CA GLU A 15 -12.92 25.28 0.45
C GLU A 15 -11.41 25.03 0.41
N ILE A 16 -10.90 24.70 -0.77
CA ILE A 16 -9.47 24.57 -1.06
C ILE A 16 -9.05 25.71 -1.99
N ALA A 17 -8.04 26.48 -1.58
CA ALA A 17 -7.41 27.48 -2.42
C ALA A 17 -6.51 26.78 -3.46
N ILE A 18 -6.70 27.04 -4.75
CA ILE A 18 -5.84 26.51 -5.80
C ILE A 18 -4.53 27.31 -5.79
N GLY A 19 -3.39 26.62 -5.83
CA GLY A 19 -2.05 27.22 -5.84
C GLY A 19 -1.52 27.61 -4.46
N ASP A 20 -2.27 27.36 -3.39
CA ASP A 20 -1.83 27.57 -2.01
C ASP A 20 -2.23 26.35 -1.16
N TYR A 21 -1.46 25.29 -1.32
CA TYR A 21 -1.73 24.02 -0.63
C TYR A 21 -0.87 23.91 0.61
N GLN A 22 -1.51 23.85 1.78
CA GLN A 22 -0.86 23.70 3.08
C GLN A 22 -1.58 22.68 3.94
N VAL A 23 -0.81 21.93 4.71
CA VAL A 23 -1.33 21.09 5.79
C VAL A 23 -1.61 21.98 7.00
N VAL A 24 -2.89 22.28 7.25
CA VAL A 24 -3.31 23.08 8.41
C VAL A 24 -3.55 22.21 9.63
N ASN A 25 -4.07 21.00 9.42
CA ASN A 25 -4.33 19.98 10.43
C ASN A 25 -4.03 18.60 9.84
N GLU A 26 -3.18 17.82 10.48
CA GLU A 26 -2.78 16.49 10.02
C GLU A 26 -3.98 15.52 9.89
N SER A 27 -5.03 15.72 10.72
CA SER A 27 -6.25 14.89 10.66
C SER A 27 -7.25 15.33 9.58
N ASP A 28 -6.95 16.38 8.79
CA ASP A 28 -7.83 16.87 7.73
C ASP A 28 -7.74 15.97 6.49
N TRP A 29 -8.81 15.23 6.23
CA TRP A 29 -8.91 14.35 5.08
C TRP A 29 -8.72 15.07 3.72
N THR A 30 -8.95 16.39 3.67
CA THR A 30 -8.69 17.18 2.46
C THR A 30 -7.20 17.30 2.13
N ASN A 31 -6.30 16.93 3.05
CA ASN A 31 -4.87 16.90 2.77
C ASN A 31 -4.52 15.93 1.63
N TYR A 32 -5.23 14.81 1.50
CA TYR A 32 -5.06 13.90 0.35
C TYR A 32 -5.40 14.58 -0.97
N ILE A 33 -6.48 15.37 -1.00
CA ILE A 33 -6.87 16.17 -2.18
C ILE A 33 -5.80 17.24 -2.47
N LYS A 34 -5.44 18.03 -1.46
CA LYS A 34 -4.44 19.10 -1.56
C LYS A 34 -3.09 18.55 -2.02
N GLY A 35 -2.68 17.39 -1.48
CA GLY A 35 -1.43 16.71 -1.85
C GLY A 35 -1.38 16.30 -3.31
N VAL A 36 -2.49 15.76 -3.85
CA VAL A 36 -2.57 15.41 -5.28
C VAL A 36 -2.50 16.67 -6.15
N LEU A 37 -3.26 17.73 -5.82
CA LEU A 37 -3.22 18.98 -6.56
C LEU A 37 -1.82 19.62 -6.53
N TRP A 38 -1.16 19.57 -5.38
CA TRP A 38 0.23 19.99 -5.21
C TRP A 38 1.19 19.16 -6.08
N ALA A 39 0.99 17.83 -6.17
CA ALA A 39 1.82 16.97 -7.01
C ALA A 39 1.67 17.30 -8.51
N PHE A 40 0.48 17.68 -8.97
CA PHE A 40 0.27 18.20 -10.33
C PHE A 40 1.05 19.50 -10.55
N GLU A 41 0.96 20.46 -9.63
CA GLU A 41 1.69 21.74 -9.75
C GLU A 41 3.21 21.56 -9.74
N LYS A 42 3.74 20.62 -8.95
CA LYS A 42 5.17 20.25 -8.96
C LYS A 42 5.66 19.78 -10.34
N LYS A 43 4.76 19.26 -11.15
CA LYS A 43 5.01 18.87 -12.55
C LYS A 43 4.62 19.97 -13.55
N GLU A 44 4.48 21.22 -13.10
CA GLU A 44 4.08 22.38 -13.91
C GLU A 44 2.68 22.26 -14.54
N MET A 45 1.85 21.34 -14.06
CA MET A 45 0.47 21.15 -14.48
C MET A 45 -0.47 22.01 -13.62
N VAL A 46 -0.55 23.29 -13.94
CA VAL A 46 -1.34 24.28 -13.19
C VAL A 46 -2.82 24.17 -13.57
N LEU A 47 -3.70 24.14 -12.57
CA LEU A 47 -5.14 24.10 -12.76
C LEU A 47 -5.63 25.49 -13.21
N PRO A 48 -6.19 25.65 -14.42
CA PRO A 48 -6.59 26.95 -14.95
C PRO A 48 -7.83 27.55 -14.30
N PHE A 49 -8.68 26.72 -13.68
CA PHE A 49 -9.89 27.13 -12.96
C PHE A 49 -10.21 26.16 -11.83
N GLY A 50 -11.12 26.53 -10.94
CA GLY A 50 -11.59 25.68 -9.85
C GLY A 50 -12.71 24.75 -10.27
N MET A 51 -13.06 23.84 -9.37
CA MET A 51 -14.18 22.92 -9.53
C MET A 51 -14.94 22.76 -8.21
N ASP A 52 -16.18 22.31 -8.27
CA ASP A 52 -16.95 21.87 -7.12
C ASP A 52 -17.03 20.35 -7.16
N LEU A 53 -16.64 19.68 -6.06
CA LEU A 53 -16.63 18.23 -5.94
C LEU A 53 -17.67 17.74 -4.95
N LEU A 54 -18.49 16.78 -5.37
CA LEU A 54 -19.32 15.96 -4.50
C LEU A 54 -18.72 14.55 -4.49
N LEU A 55 -18.26 14.11 -3.32
CA LEU A 55 -17.62 12.81 -3.14
C LEU A 55 -18.52 11.86 -2.35
N PHE A 56 -18.58 10.63 -2.82
CA PHE A 56 -19.21 9.51 -2.15
C PHE A 56 -18.33 8.26 -2.32
N GLY A 57 -18.13 7.50 -1.25
CA GLY A 57 -17.44 6.23 -1.26
C GLY A 57 -18.18 5.19 -0.42
N ASP A 58 -18.16 3.95 -0.88
CA ASP A 58 -18.69 2.78 -0.18
C ASP A 58 -17.59 1.90 0.45
N LEU A 59 -16.33 2.27 0.26
CA LEU A 59 -15.21 1.65 0.96
C LEU A 59 -15.26 2.03 2.45
N PRO A 60 -15.27 1.03 3.36
CA PRO A 60 -15.29 1.32 4.79
C PRO A 60 -14.00 2.01 5.23
N SER A 61 -14.12 3.22 5.81
CA SER A 61 -12.98 3.99 6.30
C SER A 61 -12.28 3.29 7.46
N GLY A 62 -10.95 3.25 7.42
CA GLY A 62 -10.13 2.65 8.47
C GLY A 62 -10.14 1.12 8.50
N ALA A 63 -10.61 0.46 7.43
CA ALA A 63 -10.64 -1.00 7.31
C ALA A 63 -9.41 -1.60 6.60
N GLY A 64 -8.36 -0.81 6.35
CA GLY A 64 -7.19 -1.28 5.60
C GLY A 64 -7.44 -1.55 4.11
N LEU A 65 -8.48 -0.92 3.55
CA LEU A 65 -8.87 -1.07 2.13
C LEU A 65 -8.46 0.13 1.27
N SER A 66 -7.34 0.75 1.59
CA SER A 66 -6.70 1.81 0.79
C SER A 66 -7.62 3.01 0.48
N CYS A 67 -8.42 3.46 1.46
CA CYS A 67 -9.35 4.58 1.26
C CYS A 67 -8.63 5.89 0.89
N SER A 68 -7.46 6.20 1.48
CA SER A 68 -6.64 7.37 1.13
C SER A 68 -6.19 7.30 -0.32
N ALA A 69 -5.54 6.22 -0.72
CA ALA A 69 -5.09 6.00 -2.09
C ALA A 69 -6.25 6.03 -3.11
N SER A 70 -7.44 5.50 -2.72
CA SER A 70 -8.63 5.59 -3.56
C SER A 70 -9.06 7.03 -3.81
N LEU A 71 -9.04 7.87 -2.77
CA LEU A 71 -9.35 9.30 -2.91
C LEU A 71 -8.29 10.02 -3.76
N GLU A 72 -7.01 9.78 -3.49
CA GLU A 72 -5.90 10.39 -4.23
C GLU A 72 -5.96 10.09 -5.71
N VAL A 73 -6.09 8.81 -6.06
CA VAL A 73 -6.18 8.36 -7.45
C VAL A 73 -7.44 8.89 -8.11
N LEU A 74 -8.60 8.93 -7.43
CA LEU A 74 -9.83 9.54 -7.94
C LEU A 74 -9.64 11.02 -8.28
N ILE A 75 -9.04 11.80 -7.37
CA ILE A 75 -8.75 13.21 -7.62
C ILE A 75 -7.79 13.36 -8.80
N GLY A 76 -6.75 12.52 -8.86
CA GLY A 76 -5.84 12.49 -10.00
C GLY A 76 -6.55 12.24 -11.34
N PHE A 77 -7.46 11.28 -11.39
CA PHE A 77 -8.30 11.03 -12.58
C PHE A 77 -9.15 12.23 -12.95
N ILE A 78 -9.84 12.84 -11.96
CA ILE A 78 -10.70 14.01 -12.21
C ILE A 78 -9.86 15.17 -12.78
N VAL A 79 -8.72 15.46 -12.17
CA VAL A 79 -7.84 16.55 -12.60
C VAL A 79 -7.30 16.28 -14.00
N ARG A 80 -6.78 15.08 -14.25
CA ARG A 80 -6.29 14.68 -15.57
C ARG A 80 -7.36 14.86 -16.66
N ASP A 81 -8.53 14.30 -16.43
CA ASP A 81 -9.58 14.25 -17.46
C ASP A 81 -10.25 15.61 -17.65
N LEU A 82 -10.46 16.39 -16.56
CA LEU A 82 -11.10 17.71 -16.63
C LEU A 82 -10.23 18.76 -17.32
N TYR A 83 -8.92 18.72 -17.08
CA TYR A 83 -7.99 19.72 -17.62
C TYR A 83 -7.19 19.23 -18.83
N GLY A 84 -7.34 17.96 -19.21
CA GLY A 84 -6.71 17.36 -20.39
C GLY A 84 -5.20 17.16 -20.23
N PHE A 85 -4.73 16.88 -19.01
CA PHE A 85 -3.32 16.62 -18.78
C PHE A 85 -2.90 15.25 -19.31
N ASP A 86 -1.74 15.18 -19.95
CA ASP A 86 -1.18 13.94 -20.48
C ASP A 86 -0.38 13.20 -19.39
N VAL A 87 -1.11 12.44 -18.56
CA VAL A 87 -0.55 11.59 -17.49
C VAL A 87 -1.14 10.18 -17.57
N THR A 88 -0.32 9.17 -17.35
CA THR A 88 -0.74 7.77 -17.33
C THR A 88 -1.34 7.39 -15.98
N ASN A 89 -2.01 6.23 -15.90
CA ASN A 89 -2.47 5.69 -14.61
C ASN A 89 -1.30 5.39 -13.65
N VAL A 90 -0.14 4.98 -14.18
CA VAL A 90 1.07 4.78 -13.38
C VAL A 90 1.56 6.11 -12.81
N ASP A 91 1.52 7.19 -13.61
CA ASP A 91 1.86 8.53 -13.11
C ASP A 91 0.91 8.98 -11.99
N LEU A 92 -0.40 8.69 -12.12
CA LEU A 92 -1.37 9.00 -11.07
C LEU A 92 -1.07 8.25 -9.77
N ALA A 93 -0.68 6.97 -9.85
CA ALA A 93 -0.25 6.21 -8.69
C ALA A 93 0.99 6.81 -8.01
N LEU A 94 1.99 7.22 -8.82
CA LEU A 94 3.19 7.88 -8.31
C LEU A 94 2.89 9.26 -7.70
N MET A 95 1.98 10.02 -8.28
CA MET A 95 1.57 11.32 -7.76
C MET A 95 0.79 11.19 -6.45
N GLY A 96 -0.06 10.15 -6.31
CA GLY A 96 -0.72 9.82 -5.05
C GLY A 96 0.30 9.44 -3.96
N GLN A 97 1.25 8.57 -4.26
CA GLN A 97 2.33 8.23 -3.35
C GLN A 97 3.14 9.48 -2.95
N GLN A 98 3.48 10.34 -3.91
CA GLN A 98 4.19 11.59 -3.64
C GLN A 98 3.39 12.52 -2.73
N ALA A 99 2.07 12.57 -2.91
CA ALA A 99 1.18 13.33 -2.04
C ALA A 99 1.22 12.82 -0.59
N GLU A 100 1.17 11.50 -0.37
CA GLU A 100 1.31 10.94 0.99
C GLU A 100 2.71 11.20 1.58
N HIS A 101 3.78 11.00 0.81
CA HIS A 101 5.17 11.17 1.29
C HIS A 101 5.52 12.61 1.61
N GLU A 102 5.42 13.49 0.61
CA GLU A 102 6.01 14.81 0.68
C GLU A 102 5.04 15.85 1.23
N PHE A 103 3.72 15.62 1.05
CA PHE A 103 2.71 16.56 1.52
C PHE A 103 2.09 16.13 2.86
N CYS A 104 1.70 14.86 3.02
CA CYS A 104 1.09 14.35 4.25
C CYS A 104 2.13 13.82 5.27
N GLY A 105 3.39 13.59 4.87
CA GLY A 105 4.46 13.12 5.76
C GLY A 105 4.40 11.62 6.09
N VAL A 106 3.68 10.82 5.30
CA VAL A 106 3.53 9.36 5.49
C VAL A 106 4.41 8.60 4.50
N ASN A 107 5.43 7.90 4.98
CA ASN A 107 6.39 7.16 4.15
C ASN A 107 5.84 5.82 3.61
N CYS A 108 4.66 5.82 2.98
CA CYS A 108 4.02 4.61 2.46
C CYS A 108 4.74 4.01 1.23
N GLY A 109 4.51 2.72 0.95
CA GLY A 109 4.85 2.09 -0.33
C GLY A 109 3.87 2.50 -1.43
N ILE A 110 4.18 2.14 -2.69
CA ILE A 110 3.31 2.48 -3.84
C ILE A 110 2.13 1.52 -4.01
N MET A 111 2.04 0.45 -3.22
CA MET A 111 1.13 -0.67 -3.44
C MET A 111 -0.32 -0.23 -3.58
N ASP A 112 -0.80 0.59 -2.67
CA ASP A 112 -2.20 0.98 -2.58
C ASP A 112 -2.62 1.86 -3.76
N GLN A 113 -1.86 2.90 -4.05
CA GLN A 113 -2.12 3.79 -5.18
C GLN A 113 -2.02 3.02 -6.51
N PHE A 114 -1.04 2.12 -6.63
CA PHE A 114 -0.88 1.31 -7.84
C PHE A 114 -2.04 0.32 -8.02
N ALA A 115 -2.46 -0.35 -6.95
CA ALA A 115 -3.59 -1.27 -6.98
C ALA A 115 -4.89 -0.58 -7.38
N VAL A 116 -5.14 0.63 -6.87
CA VAL A 116 -6.31 1.43 -7.23
C VAL A 116 -6.25 1.93 -8.68
N ALA A 117 -5.11 2.50 -9.10
CA ALA A 117 -4.97 3.10 -10.43
C ALA A 117 -4.96 2.06 -11.56
N MET A 118 -4.43 0.86 -11.29
CA MET A 118 -4.21 -0.20 -12.28
C MET A 118 -5.11 -1.41 -12.10
N GLY A 119 -6.03 -1.39 -11.13
CA GLY A 119 -6.92 -2.49 -10.82
C GLY A 119 -7.68 -3.01 -12.04
N LYS A 120 -7.77 -4.33 -12.18
CA LYS A 120 -8.51 -5.00 -13.25
C LYS A 120 -9.39 -6.09 -12.66
N LYS A 121 -10.66 -6.12 -13.08
CA LYS A 121 -11.62 -7.12 -12.63
C LYS A 121 -11.07 -8.54 -12.79
N ASP A 122 -11.24 -9.36 -11.76
CA ASP A 122 -10.84 -10.77 -11.69
C ASP A 122 -9.33 -11.01 -11.88
N HIS A 123 -8.49 -10.00 -11.53
CA HIS A 123 -7.05 -10.13 -11.59
C HIS A 123 -6.40 -9.54 -10.33
N ALA A 124 -5.34 -10.18 -9.87
CA ALA A 124 -4.34 -9.57 -9.00
C ALA A 124 -3.26 -8.88 -9.84
N ILE A 125 -2.47 -8.04 -9.21
CA ILE A 125 -1.32 -7.39 -9.83
C ILE A 125 -0.06 -7.88 -9.14
N LEU A 126 0.84 -8.51 -9.90
CA LEU A 126 2.22 -8.74 -9.46
C LEU A 126 3.05 -7.53 -9.88
N LEU A 127 3.41 -6.70 -8.91
CA LEU A 127 4.17 -5.47 -9.13
C LEU A 127 5.62 -5.65 -8.70
N ASN A 128 6.55 -5.29 -9.57
CA ASN A 128 7.94 -5.05 -9.20
C ASN A 128 8.08 -3.58 -8.76
N THR A 129 8.15 -3.33 -7.47
CA THR A 129 8.20 -1.98 -6.89
C THR A 129 9.45 -1.19 -7.24
N LYS A 130 10.54 -1.86 -7.66
CA LYS A 130 11.80 -1.22 -8.08
C LYS A 130 11.73 -0.67 -9.51
N THR A 131 11.05 -1.39 -10.40
CA THR A 131 11.01 -1.04 -11.85
C THR A 131 9.65 -0.54 -12.31
N LEU A 132 8.61 -0.69 -11.48
CA LEU A 132 7.20 -0.50 -11.79
C LEU A 132 6.68 -1.41 -12.92
N GLY A 133 7.46 -2.43 -13.30
CA GLY A 133 6.98 -3.49 -14.17
C GLY A 133 5.93 -4.32 -13.45
N TYR A 134 4.84 -4.63 -14.13
CA TYR A 134 3.73 -5.37 -13.52
C TYR A 134 3.14 -6.41 -14.46
N GLU A 135 2.47 -7.38 -13.87
CA GLU A 135 1.75 -8.43 -14.58
C GLU A 135 0.37 -8.63 -13.94
N TYR A 136 -0.66 -8.78 -14.78
CA TYR A 136 -1.99 -9.18 -14.32
C TYR A 136 -2.06 -10.69 -14.16
N ILE A 137 -2.36 -11.14 -12.95
CA ILE A 137 -2.51 -12.54 -12.57
C ILE A 137 -3.99 -12.87 -12.48
N PRO A 138 -4.54 -13.76 -13.32
CA PRO A 138 -5.94 -14.14 -13.23
C PRO A 138 -6.29 -14.73 -11.86
N ILE A 139 -7.42 -14.29 -11.29
CA ILE A 139 -7.97 -14.85 -10.06
C ILE A 139 -9.23 -15.64 -10.42
N THR A 140 -9.14 -16.97 -10.38
CA THR A 140 -10.27 -17.86 -10.61
C THR A 140 -10.62 -18.59 -9.33
N LEU A 141 -11.61 -18.09 -8.60
CA LEU A 141 -12.03 -18.62 -7.29
C LEU A 141 -13.14 -19.69 -7.47
N SER A 142 -12.81 -20.80 -8.12
CA SER A 142 -13.77 -21.89 -8.31
C SER A 142 -14.07 -22.62 -7.01
N GLY A 143 -15.31 -22.47 -6.51
CA GLY A 143 -15.77 -23.15 -5.29
C GLY A 143 -15.27 -22.54 -3.97
N VAL A 144 -14.57 -21.41 -4.02
CA VAL A 144 -14.10 -20.65 -2.85
C VAL A 144 -14.49 -19.18 -2.93
N LYS A 145 -14.37 -18.47 -1.81
CA LYS A 145 -14.60 -17.03 -1.73
C LYS A 145 -13.44 -16.39 -0.97
N LEU A 146 -13.09 -15.18 -1.37
CA LEU A 146 -12.25 -14.28 -0.58
C LEU A 146 -13.15 -13.56 0.43
N ILE A 147 -12.81 -13.66 1.72
CA ILE A 147 -13.54 -13.00 2.81
C ILE A 147 -12.64 -11.92 3.38
N ILE A 148 -13.16 -10.71 3.49
CA ILE A 148 -12.49 -9.58 4.14
C ILE A 148 -13.14 -9.38 5.50
N ALA A 149 -12.37 -9.60 6.58
CA ALA A 149 -12.81 -9.39 7.94
C ALA A 149 -12.19 -8.11 8.50
N ASN A 150 -13.04 -7.16 8.93
CA ASN A 150 -12.57 -5.92 9.55
C ASN A 150 -12.50 -6.10 11.07
N SER A 151 -11.33 -5.89 11.67
CA SER A 151 -11.14 -5.92 13.12
C SER A 151 -11.81 -4.74 13.84
N ASN A 152 -12.27 -3.72 13.13
CA ASN A 152 -12.77 -2.44 13.67
C ASN A 152 -11.76 -1.72 14.58
N LYS A 153 -10.52 -2.12 14.59
CA LYS A 153 -9.43 -1.44 15.30
C LYS A 153 -8.93 -0.26 14.47
N LYS A 154 -9.12 0.96 14.95
CA LYS A 154 -8.57 2.15 14.28
C LYS A 154 -7.05 2.21 14.46
N HIS A 155 -6.31 2.31 13.37
CA HIS A 155 -4.86 2.41 13.35
C HIS A 155 -4.36 3.83 13.74
N LYS A 156 -4.49 4.22 15.00
CA LYS A 156 -3.91 5.49 15.48
C LYS A 156 -2.39 5.41 15.74
N LEU A 157 -1.83 4.19 15.81
CA LEU A 157 -0.41 3.95 16.07
C LEU A 157 0.32 3.37 14.84
N GLY A 158 -0.38 3.17 13.72
CA GLY A 158 0.18 2.52 12.52
C GLY A 158 1.31 3.31 11.87
N GLU A 159 1.19 4.63 11.82
CA GLU A 159 2.19 5.49 11.17
C GLU A 159 3.57 5.41 11.88
N SER A 160 3.59 5.42 13.21
CA SER A 160 4.85 5.32 13.97
C SER A 160 5.52 3.95 13.79
N LYS A 161 4.73 2.87 13.83
CA LYS A 161 5.23 1.51 13.62
C LYS A 161 5.70 1.28 12.18
N TYR A 162 4.99 1.82 11.21
CA TYR A 162 5.36 1.73 9.80
C TYR A 162 6.72 2.40 9.54
N ASN A 163 6.89 3.63 10.00
CA ASN A 163 8.14 4.36 9.85
C ASN A 163 9.31 3.67 10.60
N GLU A 164 9.05 3.14 11.80
CA GLU A 164 10.03 2.34 12.58
C GLU A 164 10.50 1.11 11.78
N ARG A 165 9.56 0.32 11.21
CA ARG A 165 9.90 -0.86 10.40
C ARG A 165 10.70 -0.51 9.16
N ARG A 166 10.36 0.61 8.54
CA ARG A 166 11.08 1.11 7.38
C ARG A 166 12.53 1.47 7.74
N GLU A 167 12.73 2.21 8.82
CA GLU A 167 14.08 2.58 9.31
C GLU A 167 14.91 1.35 9.66
N GLU A 168 14.31 0.35 10.32
CA GLU A 168 14.98 -0.93 10.61
C GLU A 168 15.43 -1.64 9.32
N CYS A 169 14.59 -1.68 8.29
CA CYS A 169 14.92 -2.27 6.99
C CYS A 169 16.00 -1.48 6.25
N GLU A 170 15.96 -0.16 6.26
CA GLU A 170 16.93 0.72 5.60
C GLU A 170 18.31 0.58 6.28
N THR A 171 18.35 0.58 7.61
CA THR A 171 19.59 0.36 8.36
C THR A 171 20.17 -1.03 8.09
N ALA A 172 19.35 -2.06 8.05
CA ALA A 172 19.82 -3.40 7.72
C ALA A 172 20.35 -3.50 6.27
N LEU A 173 19.71 -2.82 5.32
CA LEU A 173 20.18 -2.74 3.95
C LEU A 173 21.55 -2.07 3.87
N GLU A 174 21.78 -0.98 4.61
CA GLU A 174 23.09 -0.33 4.69
C GLU A 174 24.16 -1.28 5.23
N GLU A 175 23.87 -2.02 6.32
CA GLU A 175 24.81 -2.99 6.90
C GLU A 175 25.18 -4.10 5.92
N ILE A 176 24.21 -4.63 5.15
CA ILE A 176 24.43 -5.70 4.18
C ILE A 176 25.14 -5.15 2.93
N SER A 177 24.80 -3.97 2.46
CA SER A 177 25.35 -3.38 1.25
C SER A 177 26.86 -3.09 1.35
N GLN A 178 27.38 -2.93 2.57
CA GLN A 178 28.82 -2.83 2.81
C GLN A 178 29.57 -4.15 2.52
N ALA A 179 28.89 -5.28 2.60
CA ALA A 179 29.50 -6.61 2.35
C ALA A 179 29.25 -7.12 0.93
N ILE A 180 28.08 -6.78 0.37
CA ILE A 180 27.69 -7.19 -0.99
C ILE A 180 26.95 -6.05 -1.69
N GLY A 181 27.12 -5.92 -3.01
CA GLY A 181 26.58 -4.82 -3.80
C GLY A 181 25.07 -4.97 -4.08
N ILE A 182 24.21 -4.85 -3.08
CA ILE A 182 22.76 -4.81 -3.22
C ILE A 182 22.22 -3.40 -3.03
N HIS A 183 21.07 -3.10 -3.63
CA HIS A 183 20.40 -1.82 -3.55
C HIS A 183 19.00 -1.89 -2.91
N ALA A 184 18.50 -3.11 -2.68
CA ALA A 184 17.24 -3.38 -2.00
C ALA A 184 17.32 -4.73 -1.29
N LEU A 185 16.59 -4.93 -0.18
CA LEU A 185 16.54 -6.23 0.50
C LEU A 185 15.99 -7.34 -0.39
N CYS A 186 15.08 -7.00 -1.31
CA CYS A 186 14.54 -7.95 -2.29
C CYS A 186 15.49 -8.30 -3.44
N ASP A 187 16.71 -7.74 -3.49
CA ASP A 187 17.79 -8.23 -4.33
C ASP A 187 18.43 -9.52 -3.77
N LEU A 188 18.15 -9.84 -2.49
CA LEU A 188 18.56 -11.09 -1.84
C LEU A 188 17.56 -12.21 -2.13
N ASP A 189 18.10 -13.41 -2.33
CA ASP A 189 17.36 -14.66 -2.11
C ASP A 189 17.67 -15.25 -0.72
N GLU A 190 16.89 -16.23 -0.29
CA GLU A 190 17.05 -16.87 1.03
C GLU A 190 18.44 -17.47 1.22
N LYS A 191 19.05 -18.04 0.16
CA LYS A 191 20.38 -18.62 0.21
C LYS A 191 21.44 -17.55 0.48
N THR A 192 21.37 -16.45 -0.23
CA THR A 192 22.29 -15.31 -0.05
C THR A 192 22.07 -14.67 1.31
N TRP A 193 20.82 -14.49 1.75
CA TRP A 193 20.51 -14.00 3.10
C TRP A 193 21.16 -14.88 4.19
N ASN A 194 21.01 -16.19 4.11
CA ASN A 194 21.62 -17.11 5.08
C ASN A 194 23.14 -17.01 5.17
N LEU A 195 23.83 -16.64 4.08
CA LEU A 195 25.28 -16.42 4.08
C LEU A 195 25.68 -15.09 4.72
N TYR A 196 24.86 -14.06 4.56
CA TYR A 196 25.22 -12.69 4.99
C TYR A 196 24.45 -12.19 6.22
N GLN A 197 23.55 -12.97 6.83
CA GLN A 197 22.77 -12.55 7.99
C GLN A 197 23.60 -12.07 9.18
N ALA A 198 24.85 -12.55 9.32
CA ALA A 198 25.78 -12.13 10.38
C ALA A 198 26.29 -10.68 10.21
N THR A 199 26.11 -10.07 9.02
CA THR A 199 26.45 -8.65 8.80
C THR A 199 25.50 -7.71 9.49
N VAL A 200 24.23 -8.11 9.65
CA VAL A 200 23.24 -7.39 10.43
C VAL A 200 23.46 -7.68 11.90
N LYS A 201 23.70 -6.64 12.69
CA LYS A 201 24.12 -6.79 14.10
C LYS A 201 22.96 -6.99 15.05
N ASP A 202 21.84 -6.42 14.75
CA ASP A 202 20.63 -6.41 15.58
C ASP A 202 19.67 -7.54 15.16
N ASP A 203 19.14 -8.28 16.16
CA ASP A 203 18.30 -9.44 15.88
C ASP A 203 16.91 -9.06 15.39
N ASP A 204 16.38 -7.90 15.78
CA ASP A 204 15.12 -7.40 15.26
C ASP A 204 15.27 -7.04 13.78
N ARG A 205 16.33 -6.34 13.41
CA ARG A 205 16.64 -6.05 12.01
C ARG A 205 16.86 -7.33 11.18
N LYS A 206 17.47 -8.37 11.75
CA LYS A 206 17.58 -9.68 11.08
C LYS A 206 16.20 -10.25 10.76
N ARG A 207 15.24 -10.15 11.69
CA ARG A 207 13.85 -10.60 11.46
C ARG A 207 13.20 -9.79 10.34
N ARG A 208 13.41 -8.45 10.29
CA ARG A 208 12.86 -7.60 9.20
C ARG A 208 13.41 -8.01 7.84
N VAL A 209 14.72 -8.26 7.74
CA VAL A 209 15.33 -8.75 6.49
C VAL A 209 14.80 -10.13 6.11
N LYS A 210 14.72 -11.06 7.07
CA LYS A 210 14.12 -12.38 6.84
C LYS A 210 12.72 -12.25 6.26
N HIS A 211 11.86 -11.41 6.88
CA HIS A 211 10.53 -11.12 6.35
C HIS A 211 10.59 -10.62 4.91
N ALA A 212 11.35 -9.57 4.63
CA ALA A 212 11.42 -8.96 3.30
C ALA A 212 11.85 -9.97 2.22
N VAL A 213 12.87 -10.79 2.49
CA VAL A 213 13.40 -11.80 1.57
C VAL A 213 12.39 -12.93 1.34
N THR A 214 11.84 -13.49 2.41
CA THR A 214 10.90 -14.61 2.31
C THR A 214 9.57 -14.17 1.72
N GLU A 215 9.08 -12.97 2.04
CA GLU A 215 7.84 -12.42 1.48
C GLU A 215 7.95 -12.15 -0.01
N ASN A 216 9.09 -11.62 -0.49
CA ASN A 216 9.36 -11.45 -1.91
C ASN A 216 9.35 -12.80 -2.67
N ALA A 217 9.90 -13.86 -2.09
CA ALA A 217 9.83 -15.21 -2.64
C ALA A 217 8.39 -15.75 -2.63
N ARG A 218 7.70 -15.59 -1.51
CA ARG A 218 6.31 -16.02 -1.30
C ARG A 218 5.34 -15.37 -2.26
N THR A 219 5.48 -14.06 -2.51
CA THR A 219 4.66 -13.31 -3.47
C THR A 219 4.79 -13.88 -4.89
N LYS A 220 5.99 -14.23 -5.32
CA LYS A 220 6.23 -14.87 -6.63
C LYS A 220 5.59 -16.26 -6.72
N GLN A 221 5.69 -17.05 -5.65
CA GLN A 221 5.05 -18.36 -5.55
C GLN A 221 3.51 -18.23 -5.55
N ALA A 222 2.96 -17.25 -4.84
CA ALA A 222 1.53 -16.97 -4.81
C ALA A 222 0.98 -16.60 -6.20
N ALA A 223 1.71 -15.78 -6.95
CA ALA A 223 1.36 -15.46 -8.32
C ALA A 223 1.37 -16.71 -9.24
N ALA A 224 2.36 -17.59 -9.08
CA ALA A 224 2.40 -18.85 -9.81
C ALA A 224 1.25 -19.78 -9.43
N ALA A 225 0.93 -19.92 -8.14
CA ALA A 225 -0.18 -20.74 -7.65
C ALA A 225 -1.53 -20.26 -8.20
N LEU A 226 -1.77 -18.93 -8.22
CA LEU A 226 -2.99 -18.36 -8.81
C LEU A 226 -3.09 -18.64 -10.31
N LYS A 227 -1.99 -18.48 -11.08
CA LYS A 227 -1.95 -18.81 -12.51
C LYS A 227 -2.29 -20.27 -12.80
N ASN A 228 -1.87 -21.16 -11.92
CA ASN A 228 -2.12 -22.61 -12.05
C ASN A 228 -3.47 -23.05 -11.45
N GLY A 229 -4.21 -22.18 -10.77
CA GLY A 229 -5.45 -22.53 -10.07
C GLY A 229 -5.21 -23.34 -8.79
N GLU A 230 -4.02 -23.31 -8.21
CA GLU A 230 -3.59 -24.05 -7.02
C GLU A 230 -3.99 -23.32 -5.73
N LEU A 231 -5.32 -23.17 -5.51
CA LEU A 231 -5.88 -22.33 -4.43
C LEU A 231 -5.47 -22.78 -3.02
N LYS A 232 -5.21 -24.10 -2.81
CA LYS A 232 -4.69 -24.59 -1.51
C LYS A 232 -3.29 -24.06 -1.25
N ILE A 233 -2.40 -24.12 -2.25
CA ILE A 233 -1.03 -23.59 -2.14
C ILE A 233 -1.09 -22.08 -1.90
N PHE A 234 -1.97 -21.36 -2.61
CA PHE A 234 -2.16 -19.92 -2.39
C PHE A 234 -2.61 -19.64 -0.94
N GLY A 235 -3.54 -20.40 -0.39
CA GLY A 235 -3.98 -20.28 1.01
C GLY A 235 -2.84 -20.55 2.01
N GLU A 236 -2.04 -21.59 1.79
CA GLU A 236 -0.87 -21.88 2.64
C GLU A 236 0.15 -20.74 2.61
N LEU A 237 0.36 -20.12 1.45
CA LEU A 237 1.24 -18.95 1.31
C LEU A 237 0.67 -17.72 2.03
N MET A 238 -0.65 -17.50 2.03
CA MET A 238 -1.31 -16.45 2.82
C MET A 238 -1.09 -16.67 4.32
N LYS A 239 -1.24 -17.92 4.83
CA LYS A 239 -0.93 -18.24 6.23
C LYS A 239 0.51 -17.94 6.59
N ALA A 240 1.45 -18.37 5.76
CA ALA A 240 2.87 -18.12 5.97
C ALA A 240 3.23 -16.63 5.92
N SER A 241 2.52 -15.84 5.09
CA SER A 241 2.65 -14.38 5.07
C SER A 241 2.20 -13.76 6.39
N HIS A 242 1.01 -14.13 6.89
CA HIS A 242 0.52 -13.63 8.18
C HIS A 242 1.46 -13.98 9.34
N GLN A 243 1.94 -15.23 9.41
CA GLN A 243 2.91 -15.63 10.42
C GLN A 243 4.18 -14.78 10.38
N SER A 244 4.73 -14.54 9.18
CA SER A 244 5.92 -13.70 9.04
C SER A 244 5.65 -12.22 9.38
N LEU A 245 4.45 -11.70 9.08
CA LEU A 245 4.03 -10.36 9.49
C LEU A 245 3.91 -10.22 11.01
N SER A 246 3.43 -11.27 11.68
CA SER A 246 3.30 -11.30 13.14
C SER A 246 4.66 -11.51 13.83
N GLU A 247 5.43 -12.54 13.43
CA GLU A 247 6.63 -12.97 14.15
C GLU A 247 7.90 -12.24 13.72
N ASP A 248 8.08 -12.03 12.40
CA ASP A 248 9.30 -11.45 11.85
C ASP A 248 9.20 -9.94 11.63
N TYR A 249 8.00 -9.42 11.31
CA TYR A 249 7.81 -7.99 11.02
C TYR A 249 7.11 -7.23 12.15
N GLU A 250 6.33 -7.92 13.00
CA GLU A 250 5.65 -7.42 14.20
C GLU A 250 4.73 -6.21 13.91
N VAL A 251 3.82 -6.39 12.93
CA VAL A 251 2.89 -5.33 12.48
C VAL A 251 1.41 -5.72 12.55
N THR A 252 1.08 -6.94 13.03
CA THR A 252 -0.31 -7.42 13.07
C THR A 252 -1.07 -6.90 14.29
N GLY A 253 -0.75 -7.32 15.47
CA GLY A 253 -1.43 -7.00 16.73
C GLY A 253 -2.52 -7.99 17.11
N ASP A 254 -2.87 -8.00 18.40
CA ASP A 254 -3.68 -9.03 19.05
C ASP A 254 -5.04 -9.27 18.37
N GLU A 255 -5.72 -8.21 17.92
CA GLU A 255 -7.05 -8.34 17.29
C GLU A 255 -6.96 -8.99 15.90
N MET A 256 -5.90 -8.69 15.14
CA MET A 256 -5.66 -9.28 13.84
C MET A 256 -5.28 -10.75 13.97
N ASP A 257 -4.39 -11.06 14.90
CA ASP A 257 -3.94 -12.42 15.17
C ASP A 257 -5.10 -13.30 15.65
N ALA A 258 -5.94 -12.79 16.58
CA ALA A 258 -7.13 -13.49 17.05
C ALA A 258 -8.14 -13.79 15.93
N LEU A 259 -8.39 -12.83 15.01
CA LEU A 259 -9.26 -13.05 13.85
C LEU A 259 -8.72 -14.11 12.92
N THR A 260 -7.42 -14.10 12.66
CA THR A 260 -6.75 -15.04 11.77
C THR A 260 -6.71 -16.43 12.35
N GLU A 261 -6.38 -16.56 13.64
CA GLU A 261 -6.39 -17.84 14.35
C GLU A 261 -7.80 -18.46 14.39
N ALA A 262 -8.82 -17.65 14.67
CA ALA A 262 -10.21 -18.09 14.66
C ALA A 262 -10.66 -18.57 13.26
N ALA A 263 -10.22 -17.86 12.21
CA ALA A 263 -10.50 -18.25 10.83
C ALA A 263 -9.86 -19.61 10.48
N TRP A 264 -8.59 -19.81 10.84
CA TRP A 264 -7.86 -21.06 10.55
C TRP A 264 -8.43 -22.31 11.24
N GLN A 265 -9.20 -22.12 12.32
CA GLN A 265 -9.89 -23.23 13.01
C GLN A 265 -11.19 -23.65 12.31
N GLN A 266 -11.65 -22.91 11.29
CA GLN A 266 -12.90 -23.22 10.61
C GLN A 266 -12.66 -24.20 9.45
N ASP A 267 -13.57 -25.17 9.32
CA ASP A 267 -13.55 -26.09 8.19
C ASP A 267 -13.72 -25.34 6.86
N GLY A 268 -12.87 -25.67 5.89
CA GLY A 268 -12.92 -25.09 4.54
C GLY A 268 -12.12 -23.79 4.36
N VAL A 269 -11.49 -23.26 5.40
CA VAL A 269 -10.56 -22.13 5.28
C VAL A 269 -9.24 -22.63 4.72
N LEU A 270 -8.80 -22.05 3.62
CA LEU A 270 -7.57 -22.42 2.93
C LEU A 270 -6.37 -21.58 3.41
N GLY A 271 -6.62 -20.31 3.81
CA GLY A 271 -5.58 -19.40 4.23
C GLY A 271 -6.12 -18.18 4.90
#